data_22e55edbe1350803a28815f9c857f50d
#
_entry.id   22e55edbe1350803a28815f9c857f50d
#
_cell.length_a   1.000
_cell.length_b   1.000
_cell.length_c   1.000
_cell.angle_alpha   90.00
_cell.angle_beta   90.00
_cell.angle_gamma   90.00
#
_symmetry.space_group_name_H-M   'P 1'
#
loop_
_entity.id
_entity.type
_entity.pdbx_description
1 polymer ?
#
loop_
_entity_poly.entity_id
_entity_poly.type
_entity_poly.pdbx_seq_one_letter_code
_entity_poly.pdbx_strand_id
1 'polypeptide(L)'
;MQATLAEISVRGSAGRSRTRPDRVMADKGYPSKANRAWLRERGIAATSPERDDQITHRRKKRGRPIDFGDDQRARYRGRNVVERCFGKLKQWRGIAMRSDKLARNYHAGLCLAATLHWRLSSPRDPAIPARST
;
A
#
# COMPACT_ATOMS: atom_id res chain seq x y z
N MET A 1 -11.49 3.62 3.43
CA MET A 1 -10.08 3.78 3.82
C MET A 1 -9.87 3.62 5.33
N GLN A 2 -10.55 4.37 6.20
CA GLN A 2 -10.35 4.31 7.65
C GLN A 2 -10.62 2.91 8.22
N ALA A 3 -11.74 2.28 7.89
CA ALA A 3 -12.07 0.91 8.30
C ALA A 3 -10.98 -0.09 7.88
N THR A 4 -10.57 -0.06 6.62
CA THR A 4 -9.51 -0.94 6.09
C THR A 4 -8.17 -0.77 6.82
N LEU A 5 -7.81 0.46 7.18
CA LEU A 5 -6.57 0.73 7.90
C LEU A 5 -6.64 0.29 9.36
N ALA A 6 -7.83 0.31 9.97
CA ALA A 6 -8.04 -0.15 11.33
C ALA A 6 -7.91 -1.68 11.48
N GLU A 7 -8.13 -2.43 10.42
CA GLU A 7 -8.01 -3.91 10.39
C GLU A 7 -6.57 -4.39 10.15
N ILE A 8 -5.62 -3.49 9.88
CA ILE A 8 -4.25 -3.89 9.61
C ILE A 8 -3.61 -4.46 10.88
N SER A 9 -3.17 -5.72 10.77
CA SER A 9 -2.36 -6.38 11.80
C SER A 9 -1.32 -7.27 11.12
N VAL A 10 -0.06 -6.84 11.17
CA VAL A 10 1.06 -7.56 10.55
C VAL A 10 1.95 -8.10 11.65
N ARG A 11 2.09 -9.41 11.73
CA ARG A 11 3.03 -10.06 12.65
C ARG A 11 4.45 -9.88 12.12
N GLY A 12 5.34 -9.36 12.95
CA GLY A 12 6.78 -9.42 12.70
C GLY A 12 7.36 -10.79 13.02
N SER A 13 8.62 -11.02 12.67
CA SER A 13 9.38 -12.22 13.04
C SER A 13 9.58 -12.35 14.56
N ALA A 14 9.59 -11.23 15.27
CA ALA A 14 9.65 -11.14 16.71
C ALA A 14 8.87 -9.91 17.20
N GLY A 15 8.23 -10.01 18.36
CA GLY A 15 7.59 -8.90 19.03
C GLY A 15 6.11 -8.71 18.71
N ARG A 16 5.59 -7.53 19.08
CA ARG A 16 4.18 -7.17 18.95
C ARG A 16 3.80 -6.97 17.49
N SER A 17 2.59 -7.40 17.12
CA SER A 17 2.03 -7.14 15.79
C SER A 17 1.98 -5.65 15.49
N ARG A 18 2.35 -5.28 14.27
CA ARG A 18 2.30 -3.92 13.77
C ARG A 18 0.91 -3.61 13.23
N THR A 19 0.23 -2.69 13.86
CA THR A 19 -1.15 -2.30 13.51
C THR A 19 -1.22 -0.94 12.80
N ARG A 20 -0.10 -0.20 12.74
CA ARG A 20 -0.05 1.13 12.16
C ARG A 20 1.03 1.20 11.08
N PRO A 21 0.68 1.56 9.84
CA PRO A 21 1.67 1.83 8.80
C PRO A 21 2.35 3.19 9.04
N ASP A 22 3.60 3.34 8.62
CA ASP A 22 4.30 4.63 8.68
C ASP A 22 3.74 5.60 7.63
N ARG A 23 3.28 5.06 6.50
CA ARG A 23 2.82 5.84 5.37
C ARG A 23 1.72 5.11 4.61
N VAL A 24 0.75 5.87 4.12
CA VAL A 24 -0.29 5.41 3.21
C VAL A 24 -0.09 6.10 1.87
N MET A 25 0.01 5.30 0.82
CA MET A 25 -0.07 5.78 -0.56
C MET A 25 -1.46 5.48 -1.09
N ALA A 26 -2.16 6.52 -1.52
CA ALA A 26 -3.53 6.40 -1.99
C ALA A 26 -3.70 7.07 -3.36
N ASP A 27 -4.72 6.64 -4.09
CA ASP A 27 -5.07 7.20 -5.39
C ASP A 27 -5.68 8.60 -5.28
N LYS A 28 -5.76 9.32 -6.41
CA LYS A 28 -6.35 10.66 -6.56
C LYS A 28 -7.79 10.77 -6.05
N GLY A 29 -8.50 9.65 -5.87
CA GLY A 29 -9.85 9.61 -5.29
C GLY A 29 -9.93 9.73 -3.77
N TYR A 30 -8.82 9.52 -3.05
CA TYR A 30 -8.81 9.45 -1.59
C TYR A 30 -8.42 10.73 -0.83
N PRO A 31 -7.87 11.80 -1.43
CA PRO A 31 -7.44 12.98 -0.69
C PRO A 31 -8.62 13.84 -0.24
N SER A 32 -9.40 13.37 0.74
CA SER A 32 -10.40 14.17 1.42
C SER A 32 -9.81 14.86 2.66
N LYS A 33 -10.41 15.98 3.08
CA LYS A 33 -10.02 16.68 4.31
C LYS A 33 -10.13 15.77 5.53
N ALA A 34 -11.19 15.00 5.61
CA ALA A 34 -11.44 14.04 6.69
C ALA A 34 -10.38 12.93 6.75
N ASN A 35 -10.04 12.32 5.59
CA ASN A 35 -9.01 11.30 5.54
C ASN A 35 -7.62 11.84 5.93
N ARG A 36 -7.29 13.05 5.52
CA ARG A 36 -6.01 13.69 5.87
C ARG A 36 -5.94 14.02 7.37
N ALA A 37 -7.03 14.52 7.96
CA ALA A 37 -7.12 14.77 9.38
C ALA A 37 -6.93 13.48 10.18
N TRP A 38 -7.67 12.45 9.84
CA TRP A 38 -7.60 11.14 10.48
C TRP A 38 -6.19 10.51 10.43
N LEU A 39 -5.50 10.60 9.29
CA LEU A 39 -4.11 10.10 9.15
C LEU A 39 -3.14 10.93 10.01
N ARG A 40 -3.31 12.25 10.04
CA ARG A 40 -2.47 13.15 10.82
C ARG A 40 -2.59 12.89 12.32
N GLU A 41 -3.81 12.73 12.82
CA GLU A 41 -4.07 12.40 14.23
C GLU A 41 -3.35 11.12 14.67
N ARG A 42 -3.18 10.18 13.75
CA ARG A 42 -2.49 8.89 14.00
C ARG A 42 -1.01 8.91 13.65
N GLY A 43 -0.46 10.04 13.28
CA GLY A 43 0.95 10.16 12.87
C GLY A 43 1.29 9.33 11.63
N ILE A 44 0.32 9.09 10.74
CA ILE A 44 0.52 8.33 9.51
C ILE A 44 0.78 9.30 8.37
N ALA A 45 1.93 9.19 7.71
CA ALA A 45 2.24 10.01 6.55
C ALA A 45 1.34 9.62 5.36
N ALA A 46 0.80 10.62 4.66
CA ALA A 46 -0.01 10.39 3.46
C ALA A 46 0.75 10.83 2.21
N THR A 47 0.76 9.98 1.18
CA THR A 47 1.23 10.33 -0.16
C THR A 47 0.09 10.04 -1.14
N SER A 48 -0.62 11.08 -1.52
CA SER A 48 -1.72 11.00 -2.49
C SER A 48 -1.70 12.26 -3.33
N PRO A 49 -1.56 12.14 -4.66
CA PRO A 49 -1.62 13.30 -5.54
C PRO A 49 -3.03 13.88 -5.51
N GLU A 50 -3.11 15.19 -5.67
CA GLU A 50 -4.37 15.87 -5.81
C GLU A 50 -4.89 15.73 -7.24
N ARG A 51 -6.20 15.86 -7.40
CA ARG A 51 -6.83 15.97 -8.71
C ARG A 51 -6.53 17.34 -9.32
N ASP A 52 -6.49 17.41 -10.62
CA ASP A 52 -6.12 18.63 -11.35
C ASP A 52 -7.11 19.80 -11.09
N ASP A 53 -8.40 19.46 -10.91
CA ASP A 53 -9.42 20.42 -10.50
C ASP A 53 -9.15 21.01 -9.10
N GLN A 54 -8.72 20.19 -8.15
CA GLN A 54 -8.35 20.63 -6.80
C GLN A 54 -7.10 21.51 -6.82
N ILE A 55 -6.09 21.15 -7.63
CA ILE A 55 -4.88 21.95 -7.81
C ILE A 55 -5.23 23.32 -8.36
N THR A 56 -6.06 23.37 -9.41
CA THR A 56 -6.51 24.60 -10.04
C THR A 56 -7.31 25.49 -9.06
N HIS A 57 -8.22 24.89 -8.31
CA HIS A 57 -8.99 25.61 -7.28
C HIS A 57 -8.12 26.16 -6.16
N ARG A 58 -7.10 25.42 -5.76
CA ARG A 58 -6.17 25.83 -4.70
C ARG A 58 -5.26 26.97 -5.16
N ARG A 59 -4.78 26.94 -6.39
CA ARG A 59 -3.95 28.04 -6.97
C ARG A 59 -4.66 29.37 -6.94
N LYS A 60 -6.00 29.38 -6.97
CA LYS A 60 -6.81 30.61 -6.85
C LYS A 60 -6.94 31.12 -5.40
N LYS A 61 -6.61 30.32 -4.41
CA LYS A 61 -6.70 30.70 -2.99
C LYS A 61 -5.37 31.22 -2.48
N ARG A 62 -5.42 32.25 -1.63
CA ARG A 62 -4.24 32.71 -0.87
C ARG A 62 -3.77 31.60 0.08
N GLY A 63 -2.47 31.42 0.16
CA GLY A 63 -1.83 30.44 1.05
C GLY A 63 -0.63 29.75 0.41
N ARG A 64 0.13 29.02 1.21
CA ARG A 64 1.29 28.27 0.73
C ARG A 64 0.81 27.14 -0.19
N PRO A 65 1.33 27.02 -1.43
CA PRO A 65 1.03 25.90 -2.29
C PRO A 65 1.42 24.60 -1.61
N ILE A 66 0.57 23.58 -1.66
CA ILE A 66 0.99 22.25 -1.29
C ILE A 66 1.79 21.71 -2.47
N ASP A 67 3.09 21.65 -2.28
CA ASP A 67 3.98 21.06 -3.27
C ASP A 67 4.00 19.54 -3.10
N PHE A 68 3.75 18.86 -4.21
CA PHE A 68 3.99 17.42 -4.33
C PHE A 68 5.44 17.27 -4.79
N GLY A 69 6.37 17.41 -3.83
CA GLY A 69 7.79 17.43 -4.08
C GLY A 69 8.32 16.19 -4.80
N ASP A 70 9.53 16.25 -5.30
CA ASP A 70 10.16 15.17 -6.08
C ASP A 70 10.26 13.86 -5.31
N ASP A 71 10.52 13.91 -4.03
CA ASP A 71 10.48 12.78 -3.10
C ASP A 71 9.12 12.08 -3.09
N GLN A 72 8.04 12.87 -3.05
CA GLN A 72 6.68 12.31 -3.08
C GLN A 72 6.35 11.73 -4.44
N ARG A 73 6.80 12.37 -5.52
CA ARG A 73 6.65 11.86 -6.90
C ARG A 73 7.41 10.55 -7.09
N ALA A 74 8.64 10.46 -6.59
CA ALA A 74 9.42 9.22 -6.66
C ALA A 74 8.75 8.07 -5.89
N ARG A 75 8.27 8.34 -4.69
CA ARG A 75 7.52 7.35 -3.88
C ARG A 75 6.21 6.95 -4.54
N TYR A 76 5.48 7.90 -5.12
CA TYR A 76 4.23 7.61 -5.82
C TYR A 76 4.42 6.76 -7.06
N ARG A 77 5.51 6.96 -7.80
CA ARG A 77 5.89 6.07 -8.93
C ARG A 77 6.09 4.63 -8.47
N GLY A 78 6.61 4.42 -7.24
CA GLY A 78 6.73 3.10 -6.63
C GLY A 78 5.39 2.38 -6.41
N ARG A 79 4.25 3.08 -6.39
CA ARG A 79 2.89 2.50 -6.29
C ARG A 79 2.61 1.47 -7.39
N ASN A 80 3.22 1.60 -8.55
CA ASN A 80 3.07 0.67 -9.66
C ASN A 80 3.45 -0.79 -9.30
N VAL A 81 4.23 -0.99 -8.24
CA VAL A 81 4.53 -2.32 -7.70
C VAL A 81 3.26 -3.04 -7.26
N VAL A 82 2.34 -2.34 -6.61
CA VAL A 82 1.06 -2.89 -6.14
C VAL A 82 0.18 -3.30 -7.32
N GLU A 83 0.07 -2.46 -8.33
CA GLU A 83 -0.71 -2.76 -9.54
C GLU A 83 -0.14 -3.97 -10.29
N ARG A 84 1.19 -4.06 -10.41
CA ARG A 84 1.88 -5.22 -10.98
C ARG A 84 1.66 -6.48 -10.15
N CYS A 85 1.65 -6.38 -8.82
CA CYS A 85 1.35 -7.50 -7.94
C CYS A 85 -0.08 -8.02 -8.19
N PHE A 86 -1.06 -7.14 -8.21
CA PHE A 86 -2.44 -7.53 -8.54
C PHE A 86 -2.57 -8.11 -9.96
N GLY A 87 -1.86 -7.56 -10.94
CA GLY A 87 -1.81 -8.10 -12.29
C GLY A 87 -1.32 -9.55 -12.32
N LYS A 88 -0.26 -9.85 -11.56
CA LYS A 88 0.29 -11.21 -11.45
C LYS A 88 -0.65 -12.17 -10.71
N LEU A 89 -1.28 -11.72 -9.63
CA LEU A 89 -2.27 -12.52 -8.92
C LEU A 89 -3.49 -12.86 -9.81
N LYS A 90 -3.91 -11.93 -10.65
CA LYS A 90 -5.01 -12.14 -11.61
C LYS A 90 -4.66 -13.12 -12.74
N GLN A 91 -3.39 -13.45 -12.97
CA GLN A 91 -3.02 -14.51 -13.91
C GLN A 91 -3.46 -15.90 -13.44
N TRP A 92 -3.71 -16.06 -12.14
CA TRP A 92 -4.30 -17.27 -11.59
C TRP A 92 -5.82 -17.24 -11.83
N ARG A 93 -6.30 -18.05 -12.80
CA ARG A 93 -7.71 -18.03 -13.24
C ARG A 93 -8.69 -18.19 -12.08
N GLY A 94 -8.43 -19.06 -11.11
CA GLY A 94 -9.26 -19.25 -9.93
C GLY A 94 -9.44 -17.97 -9.12
N ILE A 95 -8.38 -17.18 -8.97
CA ILE A 95 -8.41 -15.90 -8.26
C ILE A 95 -9.11 -14.83 -9.10
N ALA A 96 -8.77 -14.73 -10.39
CA ALA A 96 -9.35 -13.73 -11.28
C ALA A 96 -10.86 -13.89 -11.44
N MET A 97 -11.34 -15.13 -11.56
CA MET A 97 -12.75 -15.47 -11.78
C MET A 97 -13.54 -15.65 -10.47
N ARG A 98 -12.89 -15.55 -9.32
CA ARG A 98 -13.51 -15.78 -7.99
C ARG A 98 -14.27 -17.11 -7.97
N SER A 99 -13.65 -18.19 -8.44
CA SER A 99 -14.26 -19.52 -8.55
C SER A 99 -14.66 -20.08 -7.20
N ASP A 100 -13.92 -19.72 -6.15
CA ASP A 100 -14.24 -20.12 -4.78
C ASP A 100 -15.39 -19.30 -4.22
N LYS A 101 -16.51 -19.96 -3.93
CA LYS A 101 -17.68 -19.33 -3.33
C LYS A 101 -17.49 -19.02 -1.84
N LEU A 102 -16.61 -19.78 -1.15
CA LEU A 102 -16.32 -19.58 0.25
C LEU A 102 -15.17 -18.58 0.42
N ALA A 103 -15.42 -17.50 1.13
CA ALA A 103 -14.43 -16.44 1.36
C ALA A 103 -13.12 -16.97 1.95
N ARG A 104 -13.18 -17.95 2.85
CA ARG A 104 -11.99 -18.58 3.46
C ARG A 104 -11.11 -19.29 2.43
N ASN A 105 -11.72 -20.01 1.47
CA ASN A 105 -10.98 -20.73 0.44
C ASN A 105 -10.35 -19.76 -0.56
N TYR A 106 -11.11 -18.75 -0.98
CA TYR A 106 -10.60 -17.66 -1.82
C TYR A 106 -9.40 -16.95 -1.17
N HIS A 107 -9.52 -16.62 0.11
CA HIS A 107 -8.44 -15.99 0.87
C HIS A 107 -7.22 -16.90 0.99
N ALA A 108 -7.39 -18.20 1.26
CA ALA A 108 -6.30 -19.16 1.31
C ALA A 108 -5.58 -19.29 -0.04
N GLY A 109 -6.32 -19.36 -1.14
CA GLY A 109 -5.78 -19.37 -2.50
C GLY A 109 -4.99 -18.10 -2.82
N LEU A 110 -5.50 -16.94 -2.40
CA LEU A 110 -4.82 -15.67 -2.57
C LEU A 110 -3.50 -15.61 -1.78
N CYS A 111 -3.50 -16.06 -0.54
CA CYS A 111 -2.30 -16.13 0.30
C CYS A 111 -1.24 -17.07 -0.29
N LEU A 112 -1.66 -18.25 -0.79
CA LEU A 112 -0.77 -19.20 -1.43
C LEU A 112 -0.13 -18.60 -2.70
N ALA A 113 -0.92 -18.02 -3.59
CA ALA A 113 -0.44 -17.39 -4.81
C ALA A 113 0.52 -16.22 -4.51
N ALA A 114 0.20 -15.40 -3.50
CA ALA A 114 1.05 -14.31 -3.07
C ALA A 114 2.39 -14.81 -2.51
N THR A 115 2.39 -15.88 -1.73
CA THR A 115 3.59 -16.50 -1.15
C THR A 115 4.49 -17.07 -2.24
N LEU A 116 3.90 -17.82 -3.19
CA LEU A 116 4.65 -18.36 -4.32
C LEU A 116 5.27 -17.25 -5.16
N HIS A 117 4.51 -16.19 -5.42
CA HIS A 117 5.00 -15.05 -6.18
C HIS A 117 6.12 -14.32 -5.46
N TRP A 118 6.00 -14.11 -4.16
CA TRP A 118 7.05 -13.52 -3.32
C TRP A 118 8.33 -14.35 -3.40
N ARG A 119 8.24 -15.67 -3.21
CA ARG A 119 9.39 -16.57 -3.23
C ARG A 119 10.12 -16.60 -4.58
N LEU A 120 9.36 -16.53 -5.69
CA LEU A 120 9.92 -16.52 -7.04
C LEU A 120 10.48 -15.15 -7.45
N SER A 121 9.99 -14.07 -6.86
CA SER A 121 10.38 -12.69 -7.20
C SER A 121 11.45 -12.13 -6.27
N SER A 122 11.65 -12.73 -5.08
CA SER A 122 12.72 -12.32 -4.16
C SER A 122 14.08 -12.71 -4.76
N PRO A 123 15.02 -11.77 -4.94
CA PRO A 123 16.39 -12.17 -5.20
C PRO A 123 16.80 -13.15 -4.09
N ARG A 124 17.39 -14.28 -4.45
CA ARG A 124 18.00 -15.17 -3.46
C ARG A 124 19.01 -14.34 -2.72
N ASP A 125 18.76 -14.03 -1.46
CA ASP A 125 19.75 -13.39 -0.61
C ASP A 125 21.02 -14.27 -0.65
N PRO A 126 22.17 -13.73 -1.08
CA PRO A 126 23.42 -14.41 -0.84
C PRO A 126 23.54 -14.56 0.67
N ALA A 127 23.72 -15.80 1.13
CA ALA A 127 23.72 -16.24 2.51
C ALA A 127 24.30 -15.17 3.46
N ILE A 128 23.50 -14.80 4.46
CA ILE A 128 23.95 -13.96 5.59
C ILE A 128 25.21 -14.62 6.14
N PRO A 129 26.38 -13.97 6.11
CA PRO A 129 27.57 -14.54 6.71
C PRO A 129 27.30 -14.72 8.21
N ALA A 130 27.56 -15.92 8.71
CA ALA A 130 27.44 -16.25 10.12
C ALA A 130 28.25 -15.21 10.93
N ARG A 131 27.58 -14.57 11.92
CA ARG A 131 28.26 -13.73 12.89
C ARG A 131 29.27 -14.61 13.62
N SER A 132 30.55 -14.39 13.37
CA SER A 132 31.62 -14.88 14.21
C SER A 132 31.49 -14.25 15.59
N THR A 133 31.41 -15.08 16.58
CA THR A 133 31.50 -14.79 18.02
C THR A 133 32.82 -14.13 18.37
#